data_26214208d384a4feeb588ae1091ec582
#
_entry.id   26214208d384a4feeb588ae1091ec582
#
_cell.length_a   1.000
_cell.length_b   1.000
_cell.length_c   1.000
_cell.angle_alpha   90.00
_cell.angle_beta   90.00
_cell.angle_gamma   90.00
#
_symmetry.space_group_name_H-M   'P 1'
#
loop_
_entity.id
_entity.type
_entity.pdbx_description
1 polymer ?
#
loop_
_entity_poly.entity_id
_entity_poly.type
_entity_poly.pdbx_seq_one_letter_code
_entity_poly.pdbx_strand_id
1 'polypeptide(L)'
;MISLFCSLLFSQSIVTQESYDSRFTPPEIGLPENMPYVKSLIWGKEGAFRKLNIGPETRIEELKLRRKMLQAHQWLGIITLAGLAYQYDVGKKLYDGDDSDYWESHYDKHKAMGYFTYMTYMSTASMSFFSPPARKYDNNMSSIKFHRRMAALHFTAMMAQPFLAKKAVESGKRYNELMDAHLKAGTVAFFALSLDALGITFFK
;
A
#
# COMPACT_ATOMS: atom_id res chain seq x y z
N MET A 1 -22.16 -5.43 -9.07
CA MET A 1 -21.16 -5.98 -8.14
C MET A 1 -20.07 -4.97 -7.77
N ILE A 2 -19.46 -4.25 -8.71
CA ILE A 2 -18.41 -3.22 -8.43
C ILE A 2 -18.93 -2.08 -7.53
N SER A 3 -20.19 -1.63 -7.71
CA SER A 3 -20.79 -0.56 -6.91
C SER A 3 -20.98 -0.94 -5.43
N LEU A 4 -21.31 -2.20 -5.14
CA LEU A 4 -21.46 -2.69 -3.76
C LEU A 4 -20.11 -2.80 -3.04
N PHE A 5 -19.05 -3.18 -3.77
CA PHE A 5 -17.69 -3.29 -3.25
C PHE A 5 -17.11 -1.92 -2.89
N CYS A 6 -17.33 -0.90 -3.73
CA CYS A 6 -16.98 0.48 -3.42
C CYS A 6 -17.72 1.00 -2.17
N SER A 7 -19.01 0.71 -2.03
CA SER A 7 -19.81 1.17 -0.87
C SER A 7 -19.34 0.55 0.45
N LEU A 8 -18.91 -0.72 0.43
CA LEU A 8 -18.37 -1.40 1.62
C LEU A 8 -17.00 -0.85 2.04
N LEU A 9 -16.14 -0.49 1.09
CA LEU A 9 -14.86 0.15 1.38
C LEU A 9 -15.04 1.58 1.93
N PHE A 10 -16.11 2.28 1.54
CA PHE A 10 -16.43 3.62 2.03
C PHE A 10 -17.01 3.64 3.44
N SER A 11 -17.72 2.59 3.85
CA SER A 11 -18.36 2.49 5.17
C SER A 11 -17.38 2.56 6.34
N GLN A 12 -16.09 2.36 6.09
CA GLN A 12 -15.05 2.36 7.15
C GLN A 12 -14.32 3.69 7.35
N SER A 13 -14.52 4.66 6.50
CA SER A 13 -13.91 5.99 6.65
C SER A 13 -14.64 6.90 7.64
N ILE A 14 -15.75 6.46 8.21
CA ILE A 14 -16.40 7.12 9.34
C ILE A 14 -15.69 6.66 10.64
N VAL A 15 -14.44 7.04 10.79
CA VAL A 15 -13.91 7.25 12.13
C VAL A 15 -14.75 8.39 12.69
N THR A 16 -15.60 8.07 13.65
CA THR A 16 -16.43 9.00 14.39
C THR A 16 -15.65 10.29 14.60
N GLN A 17 -16.17 11.35 14.01
CA GLN A 17 -15.73 12.70 14.28
C GLN A 17 -16.19 12.99 15.71
N GLU A 18 -15.35 12.63 16.70
CA GLU A 18 -15.51 13.19 18.04
C GLU A 18 -15.56 14.69 17.85
N SER A 19 -16.69 15.29 18.14
CA SER A 19 -16.90 16.72 18.11
C SER A 19 -15.81 17.35 18.98
N TYR A 20 -14.89 18.06 18.33
CA TYR A 20 -13.84 18.77 19.02
C TYR A 20 -14.51 19.96 19.74
N ASP A 21 -14.73 19.82 21.04
CA ASP A 21 -15.17 20.91 21.89
C ASP A 21 -13.97 21.84 22.15
N SER A 22 -14.00 23.00 21.49
CA SER A 22 -12.95 24.01 21.58
C SER A 22 -12.79 24.65 22.98
N ARG A 23 -13.65 24.29 23.94
CA ARG A 23 -13.61 24.79 25.32
C ARG A 23 -12.67 24.00 26.22
N PHE A 24 -12.17 22.84 25.77
CA PHE A 24 -11.14 22.09 26.48
C PHE A 24 -9.77 22.38 25.87
N THR A 25 -8.85 22.95 26.66
CA THR A 25 -7.42 22.83 26.38
C THR A 25 -7.09 21.35 26.33
N PRO A 26 -6.73 20.79 25.16
CA PRO A 26 -6.47 19.36 25.08
C PRO A 26 -5.33 19.03 26.05
N PRO A 27 -5.42 17.94 26.84
CA PRO A 27 -4.27 17.49 27.58
C PRO A 27 -3.12 17.29 26.57
N GLU A 28 -1.92 17.64 26.97
CA GLU A 28 -0.72 17.52 26.15
C GLU A 28 -0.59 16.08 25.65
N ILE A 29 -0.99 15.84 24.41
CA ILE A 29 -1.01 14.50 23.82
C ILE A 29 0.43 14.15 23.49
N GLY A 30 1.08 13.40 24.37
CA GLY A 30 2.44 12.92 24.17
C GLY A 30 2.56 11.90 23.04
N LEU A 31 3.81 11.55 22.71
CA LEU A 31 4.10 10.43 21.84
C LEU A 31 3.72 9.10 22.52
N PRO A 32 3.23 8.10 21.78
CA PRO A 32 2.87 6.81 22.34
C PRO A 32 4.10 6.04 22.85
N GLU A 33 3.98 5.40 24.00
CA GLU A 33 5.07 4.63 24.62
C GLU A 33 5.54 3.44 23.75
N ASN A 34 4.58 2.71 23.16
CA ASN A 34 4.84 1.51 22.36
C ASN A 34 4.93 1.82 20.86
N MET A 35 5.73 2.83 20.49
CA MET A 35 5.87 3.23 19.11
C MET A 35 6.73 2.22 18.32
N PRO A 36 6.30 1.78 17.12
CA PRO A 36 7.13 0.93 16.27
C PRO A 36 8.48 1.57 15.98
N TYR A 37 9.54 0.77 15.96
CA TYR A 37 10.92 1.23 15.80
C TYR A 37 11.12 2.21 14.64
N VAL A 38 10.61 1.88 13.45
CA VAL A 38 10.70 2.76 12.28
C VAL A 38 10.00 4.11 12.50
N LYS A 39 8.84 4.10 13.17
CA LYS A 39 8.14 5.34 13.54
C LYS A 39 8.93 6.17 14.54
N SER A 40 9.61 5.50 15.47
CA SER A 40 10.50 6.16 16.44
C SER A 40 11.69 6.82 15.76
N LEU A 41 12.31 6.17 14.77
CA LEU A 41 13.41 6.75 13.99
C LEU A 41 12.99 8.00 13.20
N ILE A 42 11.75 8.04 12.70
CA ILE A 42 11.27 9.16 11.88
C ILE A 42 10.65 10.26 12.74
N TRP A 43 9.74 9.90 13.67
CA TRP A 43 8.87 10.80 14.41
C TRP A 43 9.12 10.82 15.92
N GLY A 44 10.05 10.03 16.45
CA GLY A 44 10.39 10.00 17.89
C GLY A 44 10.91 11.34 18.39
N LYS A 45 11.18 11.46 19.68
CA LYS A 45 11.75 12.69 20.29
C LYS A 45 13.04 13.10 19.56
N GLU A 46 13.90 12.12 19.24
CA GLU A 46 15.13 12.28 18.48
C GLU A 46 15.00 11.83 17.02
N GLY A 47 13.77 11.79 16.50
CA GLY A 47 13.49 11.31 15.16
C GLY A 47 13.96 12.27 14.06
N ALA A 48 14.26 11.72 12.88
CA ALA A 48 14.82 12.47 11.76
C ALA A 48 13.97 13.69 11.37
N PHE A 49 12.64 13.57 11.36
CA PHE A 49 11.77 14.67 10.95
C PHE A 49 11.77 15.82 11.97
N ARG A 50 11.89 15.51 13.25
CA ARG A 50 12.02 16.56 14.28
C ARG A 50 13.37 17.28 14.21
N LYS A 51 14.46 16.53 14.02
CA LYS A 51 15.82 17.11 13.86
C LYS A 51 15.94 17.99 12.63
N LEU A 52 15.23 17.64 11.57
CA LEU A 52 15.21 18.41 10.31
C LEU A 52 14.12 19.48 10.25
N ASN A 53 13.33 19.66 11.31
CA ASN A 53 12.15 20.53 11.35
C ASN A 53 11.17 20.25 10.19
N ILE A 54 11.01 18.96 9.83
CA ILE A 54 10.06 18.52 8.81
C ILE A 54 8.79 18.08 9.50
N GLY A 55 7.68 18.69 9.13
CA GLY A 55 6.36 18.31 9.62
C GLY A 55 5.72 19.34 10.55
N PRO A 56 4.54 19.02 11.08
CA PRO A 56 3.78 19.91 11.96
C PRO A 56 4.46 20.14 13.31
N GLU A 57 4.27 21.32 13.87
CA GLU A 57 4.84 21.70 15.18
C GLU A 57 4.12 21.03 16.34
N THR A 58 2.81 20.84 16.20
CA THR A 58 1.98 20.29 17.29
C THR A 58 1.57 18.84 17.06
N ARG A 59 1.40 18.11 18.15
CA ARG A 59 0.93 16.72 18.08
C ARG A 59 -0.48 16.58 17.48
N ILE A 60 -1.33 17.56 17.67
CA ILE A 60 -2.68 17.60 17.07
C ILE A 60 -2.59 17.66 15.56
N GLU A 61 -1.73 18.52 15.04
CA GLU A 61 -1.51 18.63 13.59
C GLU A 61 -0.86 17.38 13.00
N GLU A 62 0.07 16.75 13.72
CA GLU A 62 0.59 15.44 13.33
C GLU A 62 -0.53 14.40 13.17
N LEU A 63 -1.48 14.35 14.11
CA LEU A 63 -2.62 13.42 14.02
C LEU A 63 -3.57 13.77 12.86
N LYS A 64 -3.78 15.06 12.56
CA LYS A 64 -4.52 15.48 11.37
C LYS A 64 -3.80 15.09 10.08
N LEU A 65 -2.48 15.31 10.01
CA LEU A 65 -1.65 14.89 8.88
C LEU A 65 -1.71 13.37 8.69
N ARG A 66 -1.55 12.61 9.76
CA ARG A 66 -1.69 11.16 9.75
C ARG A 66 -3.03 10.72 9.12
N ARG A 67 -4.14 11.33 9.55
CA ARG A 67 -5.47 11.00 8.98
C ARG A 67 -5.50 11.21 7.48
N LYS A 68 -5.03 12.37 6.99
CA LYS A 68 -4.97 12.68 5.55
C LYS A 68 -4.11 11.69 4.79
N MET A 69 -2.93 11.35 5.32
CA MET A 69 -2.02 10.39 4.70
C MET A 69 -2.63 8.98 4.63
N LEU A 70 -3.32 8.53 5.69
CA LEU A 70 -3.98 7.22 5.68
C LEU A 70 -5.23 7.19 4.79
N GLN A 71 -5.96 8.29 4.63
CA GLN A 71 -7.02 8.41 3.64
C GLN A 71 -6.46 8.32 2.21
N ALA A 72 -5.36 9.03 1.92
CA ALA A 72 -4.67 8.92 0.64
C ALA A 72 -4.15 7.48 0.41
N HIS A 73 -3.59 6.82 1.43
CA HIS A 73 -3.17 5.42 1.38
C HIS A 73 -4.33 4.50 0.97
N GLN A 74 -5.52 4.68 1.53
CA GLN A 74 -6.70 3.87 1.18
C GLN A 74 -7.11 4.05 -0.29
N TRP A 75 -7.20 5.30 -0.76
CA TRP A 75 -7.55 5.60 -2.14
C TRP A 75 -6.53 5.07 -3.14
N LEU A 76 -5.25 5.35 -2.90
CA LEU A 76 -4.17 4.84 -3.73
C LEU A 76 -4.10 3.31 -3.70
N GLY A 77 -4.44 2.68 -2.57
CA GLY A 77 -4.55 1.24 -2.44
C GLY A 77 -5.63 0.64 -3.35
N ILE A 78 -6.80 1.29 -3.45
CA ILE A 78 -7.88 0.88 -4.37
C ILE A 78 -7.42 1.00 -5.84
N ILE A 79 -6.78 2.12 -6.20
CA ILE A 79 -6.25 2.34 -7.54
C ILE A 79 -5.17 1.28 -7.87
N THR A 80 -4.30 1.00 -6.91
CA THR A 80 -3.27 -0.04 -7.04
C THR A 80 -3.89 -1.42 -7.26
N LEU A 81 -4.93 -1.77 -6.49
CA LEU A 81 -5.61 -3.06 -6.64
C LEU A 81 -6.25 -3.22 -8.01
N ALA A 82 -6.91 -2.16 -8.51
CA ALA A 82 -7.45 -2.15 -9.88
C ALA A 82 -6.34 -2.29 -10.95
N GLY A 83 -5.22 -1.59 -10.76
CA GLY A 83 -4.04 -1.71 -11.61
C GLY A 83 -3.46 -3.12 -11.60
N LEU A 84 -3.34 -3.76 -10.43
CA LEU A 84 -2.86 -5.15 -10.33
C LEU A 84 -3.82 -6.15 -10.95
N ALA A 85 -5.15 -5.96 -10.83
CA ALA A 85 -6.13 -6.80 -11.50
C ALA A 85 -5.97 -6.74 -13.03
N TYR A 86 -5.79 -5.55 -13.59
CA TYR A 86 -5.49 -5.36 -15.01
C TYR A 86 -4.16 -6.02 -15.40
N GLN A 87 -3.11 -5.81 -14.61
CA GLN A 87 -1.78 -6.38 -14.85
C GLN A 87 -1.80 -7.91 -14.81
N TYR A 88 -2.55 -8.49 -13.88
CA TYR A 88 -2.71 -9.93 -13.76
C TYR A 88 -3.41 -10.52 -15.00
N ASP A 89 -4.54 -9.93 -15.42
CA ASP A 89 -5.29 -10.43 -16.58
C ASP A 89 -4.49 -10.32 -17.89
N VAL A 90 -3.97 -9.13 -18.18
CA VAL A 90 -3.19 -8.90 -19.41
C VAL A 90 -1.88 -9.65 -19.38
N GLY A 91 -1.16 -9.64 -18.24
CA GLY A 91 0.12 -10.32 -18.11
C GLY A 91 0.00 -11.84 -18.26
N LYS A 92 -1.08 -12.44 -17.73
CA LYS A 92 -1.35 -13.87 -17.90
C LYS A 92 -1.64 -14.22 -19.37
N LYS A 93 -2.44 -13.42 -20.06
CA LYS A 93 -2.74 -13.62 -21.50
C LYS A 93 -1.49 -13.46 -22.37
N LEU A 94 -0.61 -12.51 -22.05
CA LEU A 94 0.67 -12.35 -22.74
C LEU A 94 1.64 -13.53 -22.48
N TYR A 95 1.57 -14.14 -21.32
CA TYR A 95 2.42 -15.27 -20.95
C TYR A 95 1.92 -16.59 -21.57
N ASP A 96 0.61 -16.85 -21.50
CA ASP A 96 0.00 -18.12 -21.94
C ASP A 96 -0.36 -18.13 -23.45
N GLY A 97 -0.41 -16.95 -24.10
CA GLY A 97 -0.96 -16.80 -25.43
C GLY A 97 0.05 -17.05 -26.57
N ASP A 98 -0.39 -17.76 -27.62
CA ASP A 98 0.32 -17.91 -28.89
C ASP A 98 -0.12 -16.85 -29.93
N ASP A 99 -0.99 -15.91 -29.52
CA ASP A 99 -1.54 -14.87 -30.40
C ASP A 99 -0.57 -13.68 -30.52
N SER A 100 0.11 -13.62 -31.66
CA SER A 100 1.06 -12.54 -31.98
C SER A 100 0.42 -11.16 -32.01
N ASP A 101 -0.82 -11.06 -32.51
CA ASP A 101 -1.53 -9.78 -32.65
C ASP A 101 -1.93 -9.24 -31.27
N TYR A 102 -2.34 -10.14 -30.37
CA TYR A 102 -2.60 -9.76 -28.97
C TYR A 102 -1.31 -9.28 -28.29
N TRP A 103 -0.20 -10.00 -28.46
CA TRP A 103 1.08 -9.66 -27.88
C TRP A 103 1.58 -8.28 -28.36
N GLU A 104 1.58 -8.05 -29.68
CA GLU A 104 2.00 -6.78 -30.27
C GLU A 104 1.16 -5.60 -29.78
N SER A 105 -0.16 -5.78 -29.66
CA SER A 105 -1.09 -4.72 -29.25
C SER A 105 -1.11 -4.45 -27.74
N HIS A 106 -0.71 -5.40 -26.88
CA HIS A 106 -0.87 -5.32 -25.42
C HIS A 106 0.44 -5.26 -24.62
N TYR A 107 1.57 -5.64 -25.21
CA TYR A 107 2.85 -5.62 -24.53
C TYR A 107 3.22 -4.23 -23.98
N ASP A 108 3.17 -3.20 -24.82
CA ASP A 108 3.48 -1.83 -24.42
C ASP A 108 2.47 -1.27 -23.42
N LYS A 109 1.20 -1.64 -23.53
CA LYS A 109 0.17 -1.29 -22.55
C LYS A 109 0.43 -1.94 -21.20
N HIS A 110 0.77 -3.23 -21.19
CA HIS A 110 1.15 -3.94 -19.96
C HIS A 110 2.36 -3.28 -19.29
N LYS A 111 3.37 -2.94 -20.05
CA LYS A 111 4.58 -2.25 -19.57
C LYS A 111 4.26 -0.87 -19.00
N ALA A 112 3.53 -0.03 -19.72
CA ALA A 112 3.16 1.32 -19.28
C ALA A 112 2.29 1.29 -18.01
N MET A 113 1.26 0.45 -18.00
CA MET A 113 0.40 0.25 -16.82
C MET A 113 1.13 -0.41 -15.66
N GLY A 114 2.14 -1.25 -15.95
CA GLY A 114 3.03 -1.81 -14.93
C GLY A 114 3.79 -0.73 -14.17
N TYR A 115 4.40 0.22 -14.87
CA TYR A 115 5.04 1.38 -14.25
C TYR A 115 4.05 2.23 -13.46
N PHE A 116 2.89 2.53 -14.02
CA PHE A 116 1.84 3.29 -13.31
C PHE A 116 1.41 2.59 -12.02
N THR A 117 1.10 1.30 -12.10
CA THR A 117 0.68 0.48 -10.94
C THR A 117 1.77 0.41 -9.88
N TYR A 118 3.02 0.22 -10.30
CA TYR A 118 4.17 0.19 -9.39
C TYR A 118 4.36 1.53 -8.67
N MET A 119 4.33 2.65 -9.41
CA MET A 119 4.48 3.99 -8.81
C MET A 119 3.32 4.32 -7.87
N THR A 120 2.09 3.96 -8.23
CA THR A 120 0.92 4.14 -7.36
C THR A 120 1.04 3.29 -6.10
N TYR A 121 1.51 2.04 -6.23
CA TYR A 121 1.80 1.17 -5.10
C TYR A 121 2.85 1.75 -4.16
N MET A 122 3.97 2.22 -4.69
CA MET A 122 5.05 2.83 -3.88
C MET A 122 4.57 4.09 -3.18
N SER A 123 3.73 4.90 -3.83
CA SER A 123 3.09 6.06 -3.21
C SER A 123 2.16 5.64 -2.08
N THR A 124 1.36 4.58 -2.29
CA THR A 124 0.49 3.98 -1.25
C THR A 124 1.31 3.55 -0.03
N ALA A 125 2.36 2.80 -0.23
CA ALA A 125 3.24 2.33 0.85
C ALA A 125 3.90 3.52 1.59
N SER A 126 4.36 4.53 0.86
CA SER A 126 4.98 5.75 1.40
C SER A 126 4.02 6.51 2.31
N MET A 127 2.73 6.64 1.94
CA MET A 127 1.73 7.32 2.78
C MET A 127 1.58 6.64 4.15
N SER A 128 1.59 5.31 4.20
CA SER A 128 1.56 4.59 5.47
C SER A 128 2.89 4.69 6.21
N PHE A 129 4.01 4.47 5.51
CA PHE A 129 5.34 4.41 6.10
C PHE A 129 5.76 5.73 6.75
N PHE A 130 5.57 6.85 6.05
CA PHE A 130 5.95 8.18 6.53
C PHE A 130 4.86 8.89 7.36
N SER A 131 3.67 8.32 7.51
CA SER A 131 2.63 8.93 8.33
C SER A 131 3.09 9.12 9.79
N PRO A 132 2.71 10.21 10.47
CA PRO A 132 2.96 10.39 11.89
C PRO A 132 2.47 9.21 12.74
N PRO A 133 3.00 9.00 13.94
CA PRO A 133 2.60 7.89 14.81
C PRO A 133 1.14 8.01 15.26
N ALA A 134 0.49 6.89 15.53
CA ALA A 134 -0.85 6.84 16.08
C ALA A 134 -0.91 7.45 17.49
N ARG A 135 -2.11 7.79 17.98
CA ARG A 135 -2.30 8.21 19.37
C ARG A 135 -1.91 7.08 20.34
N LYS A 136 -2.29 5.84 20.02
CA LYS A 136 -1.99 4.63 20.78
C LYS A 136 -1.72 3.48 19.82
N TYR A 137 -0.83 2.59 20.19
CA TYR A 137 -0.63 1.30 19.51
C TYR A 137 -1.17 0.18 20.39
N ASP A 138 -2.18 -0.51 19.89
CA ASP A 138 -2.74 -1.68 20.56
C ASP A 138 -2.14 -2.95 19.96
N ASN A 139 -1.63 -3.83 20.81
CA ASN A 139 -1.06 -5.11 20.40
C ASN A 139 -2.12 -6.18 20.11
N ASN A 140 -3.39 -5.93 20.44
CA ASN A 140 -4.46 -6.92 20.35
C ASN A 140 -5.27 -6.85 19.06
N MET A 141 -5.12 -5.82 18.23
CA MET A 141 -5.88 -5.67 16.98
C MET A 141 -5.47 -6.71 15.94
N SER A 142 -6.30 -7.73 15.75
CA SER A 142 -6.04 -8.83 14.82
C SER A 142 -5.97 -8.37 13.35
N SER A 143 -6.85 -7.43 12.94
CA SER A 143 -6.89 -6.88 11.57
C SER A 143 -5.59 -6.13 11.20
N ILE A 144 -5.03 -5.34 12.12
CA ILE A 144 -3.75 -4.63 11.88
C ILE A 144 -2.57 -5.62 11.80
N LYS A 145 -2.59 -6.69 12.61
CA LYS A 145 -1.57 -7.75 12.53
C LYS A 145 -1.66 -8.49 11.20
N PHE A 146 -2.88 -8.81 10.76
CA PHE A 146 -3.13 -9.43 9.46
C PHE A 146 -2.65 -8.53 8.33
N HIS A 147 -3.08 -7.25 8.31
CA HIS A 147 -2.61 -6.26 7.33
C HIS A 147 -1.08 -6.20 7.27
N ARG A 148 -0.41 -6.13 8.41
CA ARG A 148 1.06 -6.04 8.46
C ARG A 148 1.74 -7.25 7.83
N ARG A 149 1.20 -8.46 8.02
CA ARG A 149 1.73 -9.68 7.40
C ARG A 149 1.49 -9.71 5.89
N MET A 150 0.27 -9.38 5.47
CA MET A 150 -0.06 -9.30 4.04
C MET A 150 0.73 -8.18 3.36
N ALA A 151 0.89 -7.03 4.02
CA ALA A 151 1.70 -5.93 3.52
C ALA A 151 3.16 -6.35 3.30
N ALA A 152 3.77 -7.10 4.22
CA ALA A 152 5.13 -7.62 4.02
C ALA A 152 5.21 -8.54 2.80
N LEU A 153 4.20 -9.43 2.62
CA LEU A 153 4.17 -10.37 1.52
C LEU A 153 4.02 -9.67 0.16
N HIS A 154 2.97 -8.83 0.00
CA HIS A 154 2.77 -8.15 -1.28
C HIS A 154 3.83 -7.07 -1.54
N PHE A 155 4.43 -6.46 -0.52
CA PHE A 155 5.53 -5.51 -0.70
C PHE A 155 6.77 -6.20 -1.27
N THR A 156 7.16 -7.35 -0.72
CA THR A 156 8.30 -8.12 -1.24
C THR A 156 8.05 -8.55 -2.68
N ALA A 157 6.85 -9.04 -2.99
CA ALA A 157 6.46 -9.43 -4.34
C ALA A 157 6.50 -8.25 -5.31
N MET A 158 5.96 -7.09 -4.93
CA MET A 158 5.99 -5.87 -5.75
C MET A 158 7.40 -5.34 -5.98
N MET A 159 8.27 -5.40 -4.97
CA MET A 159 9.67 -5.01 -5.13
C MET A 159 10.41 -5.89 -6.14
N ALA A 160 10.05 -7.17 -6.24
CA ALA A 160 10.68 -8.09 -7.20
C ALA A 160 10.24 -7.83 -8.65
N GLN A 161 9.03 -7.29 -8.89
CA GLN A 161 8.42 -7.14 -10.21
C GLN A 161 9.32 -6.44 -11.26
N PRO A 162 9.81 -5.21 -11.04
CA PRO A 162 10.60 -4.52 -12.05
C PRO A 162 11.95 -5.19 -12.31
N PHE A 163 12.54 -5.83 -11.28
CA PHE A 163 13.81 -6.54 -11.42
C PHE A 163 13.67 -7.81 -12.25
N LEU A 164 12.61 -8.59 -12.00
CA LEU A 164 12.34 -9.82 -12.74
C LEU A 164 12.03 -9.53 -14.20
N ALA A 165 11.14 -8.54 -14.47
CA ALA A 165 10.81 -8.13 -15.83
C ALA A 165 12.06 -7.65 -16.60
N LYS A 166 12.86 -6.76 -16.01
CA LYS A 166 14.06 -6.24 -16.64
C LYS A 166 15.07 -7.37 -16.92
N LYS A 167 15.37 -8.20 -15.93
CA LYS A 167 16.30 -9.32 -16.09
C LYS A 167 15.83 -10.35 -17.11
N ALA A 168 14.53 -10.60 -17.21
CA ALA A 168 13.99 -11.51 -18.22
C ALA A 168 14.31 -11.01 -19.63
N VAL A 169 14.01 -9.73 -19.92
CA VAL A 169 14.28 -9.13 -21.25
C VAL A 169 15.78 -9.11 -21.58
N GLU A 170 16.66 -8.90 -20.59
CA GLU A 170 18.11 -8.82 -20.78
C GLU A 170 18.79 -10.19 -20.88
N SER A 171 18.21 -11.27 -20.34
CA SER A 171 18.93 -12.52 -20.12
C SER A 171 18.88 -13.52 -21.28
N GLY A 172 18.04 -13.33 -22.28
CA GLY A 172 17.87 -14.25 -23.42
C GLY A 172 17.65 -15.72 -23.03
N LYS A 173 18.70 -16.42 -22.59
CA LYS A 173 18.66 -17.84 -22.23
C LYS A 173 17.76 -18.18 -21.04
N ARG A 174 17.55 -17.27 -20.09
CA ARG A 174 16.72 -17.45 -18.89
C ARG A 174 15.39 -16.70 -18.96
N TYR A 175 14.99 -16.28 -20.16
CA TYR A 175 13.76 -15.50 -20.35
C TYR A 175 12.54 -16.19 -19.73
N ASN A 176 12.29 -17.46 -20.09
CA ASN A 176 11.12 -18.20 -19.61
C ASN A 176 11.12 -18.39 -18.10
N GLU A 177 12.27 -18.72 -17.50
CA GLU A 177 12.42 -18.88 -16.05
C GLU A 177 12.10 -17.59 -15.29
N LEU A 178 12.62 -16.46 -15.78
CA LEU A 178 12.45 -15.16 -15.14
C LEU A 178 11.05 -14.58 -15.37
N MET A 179 10.42 -14.84 -16.53
CA MET A 179 9.03 -14.49 -16.78
C MET A 179 8.06 -15.31 -15.94
N ASP A 180 8.31 -16.61 -15.76
CA ASP A 180 7.55 -17.44 -14.82
C ASP A 180 7.67 -16.89 -13.39
N ALA A 181 8.85 -16.51 -12.95
CA ALA A 181 9.07 -15.88 -11.64
C ALA A 181 8.34 -14.52 -11.54
N HIS A 182 8.35 -13.71 -12.60
CA HIS A 182 7.63 -12.44 -12.68
C HIS A 182 6.11 -12.66 -12.56
N LEU A 183 5.55 -13.60 -13.30
CA LEU A 183 4.13 -13.97 -13.23
C LEU A 183 3.73 -14.46 -11.83
N LYS A 184 4.53 -15.35 -11.22
CA LYS A 184 4.30 -15.85 -9.86
C LYS A 184 4.35 -14.73 -8.82
N ALA A 185 5.33 -13.84 -8.89
CA ALA A 185 5.42 -12.69 -8.00
C ALA A 185 4.24 -11.72 -8.17
N GLY A 186 3.79 -11.46 -9.42
CA GLY A 186 2.59 -10.67 -9.71
C GLY A 186 1.32 -11.30 -9.15
N THR A 187 1.19 -12.61 -9.29
CA THR A 187 0.09 -13.38 -8.72
C THR A 187 0.05 -13.25 -7.19
N VAL A 188 1.20 -13.44 -6.53
CA VAL A 188 1.31 -13.27 -5.08
C VAL A 188 0.97 -11.84 -4.65
N ALA A 189 1.47 -10.82 -5.36
CA ALA A 189 1.17 -9.43 -5.07
C ALA A 189 -0.33 -9.13 -5.17
N PHE A 190 -0.98 -9.58 -6.25
CA PHE A 190 -2.40 -9.36 -6.47
C PHE A 190 -3.28 -10.04 -5.42
N PHE A 191 -3.07 -11.34 -5.18
CA PHE A 191 -3.90 -12.07 -4.21
C PHE A 191 -3.63 -11.64 -2.77
N ALA A 192 -2.38 -11.37 -2.38
CA ALA A 192 -2.07 -10.90 -1.04
C ALA A 192 -2.67 -9.52 -0.77
N LEU A 193 -2.61 -8.58 -1.73
CA LEU A 193 -3.25 -7.27 -1.59
C LEU A 193 -4.79 -7.37 -1.59
N SER A 194 -5.36 -8.28 -2.39
CA SER A 194 -6.81 -8.55 -2.40
C SER A 194 -7.29 -9.07 -1.05
N LEU A 195 -6.59 -10.07 -0.49
CA LEU A 195 -6.89 -10.62 0.84
C LEU A 195 -6.70 -9.58 1.94
N ASP A 196 -5.70 -8.73 1.80
CA ASP A 196 -5.44 -7.65 2.74
C ASP A 196 -6.59 -6.63 2.76
N ALA A 197 -7.04 -6.18 1.60
CA ALA A 197 -8.18 -5.28 1.47
C ALA A 197 -9.47 -5.88 2.05
N LEU A 198 -9.71 -7.18 1.83
CA LEU A 198 -10.82 -7.92 2.43
C LEU A 198 -10.66 -8.06 3.94
N GLY A 199 -9.45 -8.40 4.40
CA GLY A 199 -9.16 -8.60 5.82
C GLY A 199 -9.40 -7.34 6.66
N ILE A 200 -8.96 -6.18 6.19
CA ILE A 200 -9.23 -4.90 6.87
C ILE A 200 -10.73 -4.58 6.88
N THR A 201 -11.45 -4.96 5.84
CA THR A 201 -12.88 -4.66 5.71
C THR A 201 -13.75 -5.52 6.62
N PHE A 202 -13.43 -6.79 6.77
CA PHE A 202 -14.29 -7.77 7.44
C PHE A 202 -13.83 -8.17 8.85
N PHE A 203 -12.53 -8.08 9.18
CA PHE A 203 -12.02 -8.39 10.52
C PHE A 203 -11.86 -7.10 11.34
N LYS A 204 -12.81 -6.84 12.21
CA LYS A 204 -12.73 -5.78 13.23
C LYS A 204 -12.27 -6.34 14.54
#